data_c8aec7f7e5d61e947060852f93c882e6
#
_entry.id   c8aec7f7e5d61e947060852f93c882e6
#
_cell.length_a   1.000
_cell.length_b   1.000
_cell.length_c   1.000
_cell.angle_alpha   90.00
_cell.angle_beta   90.00
_cell.angle_gamma   90.00
#
_symmetry.space_group_name_H-M   'P 1'
#
loop_
_entity.id
_entity.type
_entity.pdbx_description
1 polymer ?
#
loop_
_entity_poly.entity_id
_entity_poly.type
_entity_poly.pdbx_seq_one_letter_code
_entity_poly.pdbx_strand_id
1 'polypeptide(L)'
;MGYQYYGYDLEYYMVVIPIVLLSFFISQRLKYKMTKYSKQNLSSAMTGKEIAEKMLNDNGIYDVKVISVKGQLTDHYNPSKKTVNLSESVYNQRNAAAAAVAAHECGHAVQHAKGYEWLRMRSILVPFVGVTSNLGIYLIIGGIFLMGSSPIVGETLFSLGILGFASGTLFSFVTLPVEFDASNRAVYWLERKRIVNQRELVASKDALKWAAMTYVVAALGSLAQLVYFWTRMRR
;
A
#
# COMPACT_ATOMS: atom_id res chain seq x y z
N MET A 1 -21.16 -36.62 -22.92
CA MET A 1 -20.65 -35.27 -22.60
C MET A 1 -20.86 -35.05 -21.11
N GLY A 2 -19.80 -35.21 -20.33
CA GLY A 2 -19.86 -35.03 -18.88
C GLY A 2 -20.01 -33.56 -18.56
N TYR A 3 -21.08 -33.20 -17.84
CA TYR A 3 -21.20 -31.93 -17.19
C TYR A 3 -20.06 -31.83 -16.16
N GLN A 4 -19.00 -31.11 -16.55
CA GLN A 4 -17.98 -30.73 -15.57
C GLN A 4 -18.66 -29.73 -14.63
N TYR A 5 -19.16 -30.25 -13.52
CA TYR A 5 -19.67 -29.44 -12.41
C TYR A 5 -18.55 -28.47 -12.04
N TYR A 6 -18.76 -27.18 -12.24
CA TYR A 6 -17.94 -26.12 -11.61
C TYR A 6 -18.21 -26.15 -10.09
N GLY A 7 -17.93 -27.30 -9.47
CA GLY A 7 -17.88 -27.45 -8.03
C GLY A 7 -16.78 -26.56 -7.54
N TYR A 8 -17.02 -25.94 -6.39
CA TYR A 8 -16.10 -25.08 -5.67
C TYR A 8 -14.66 -25.45 -5.96
N ASP A 9 -13.96 -24.56 -6.70
CA ASP A 9 -12.65 -24.87 -7.23
C ASP A 9 -11.66 -24.95 -6.09
N LEU A 10 -11.38 -26.14 -5.58
CA LEU A 10 -10.45 -26.37 -4.49
C LEU A 10 -9.09 -25.69 -4.76
N GLU A 11 -8.67 -25.68 -6.04
CA GLU A 11 -7.42 -25.00 -6.45
C GLU A 11 -7.49 -23.49 -6.14
N TYR A 12 -8.64 -22.83 -6.35
CA TYR A 12 -8.85 -21.43 -6.02
C TYR A 12 -8.69 -21.17 -4.51
N TYR A 13 -9.34 -21.96 -3.70
CA TYR A 13 -9.26 -21.81 -2.25
C TYR A 13 -7.87 -22.11 -1.71
N MET A 14 -7.13 -23.08 -2.31
CA MET A 14 -5.75 -23.33 -1.95
C MET A 14 -4.82 -22.14 -2.24
N VAL A 15 -5.16 -21.28 -3.21
CA VAL A 15 -4.42 -20.04 -3.49
C VAL A 15 -4.89 -18.90 -2.58
N VAL A 16 -6.19 -18.70 -2.45
CA VAL A 16 -6.75 -17.51 -1.78
C VAL A 16 -6.64 -17.60 -0.26
N ILE A 17 -6.92 -18.75 0.34
CA ILE A 17 -6.93 -18.87 1.82
C ILE A 17 -5.55 -18.53 2.43
N PRO A 18 -4.40 -19.07 1.95
CA PRO A 18 -3.10 -18.69 2.47
C PRO A 18 -2.80 -17.19 2.35
N ILE A 19 -3.22 -16.56 1.24
CA ILE A 19 -3.02 -15.12 1.02
C ILE A 19 -3.83 -14.31 2.02
N VAL A 20 -5.10 -14.66 2.24
CA VAL A 20 -5.97 -13.99 3.21
C VAL A 20 -5.43 -14.13 4.63
N LEU A 21 -4.99 -15.33 5.02
CA LEU A 21 -4.40 -15.58 6.33
C LEU A 21 -3.10 -14.81 6.53
N LEU A 22 -2.24 -14.78 5.53
CA LEU A 22 -0.99 -14.01 5.57
C LEU A 22 -1.26 -12.51 5.66
N SER A 23 -2.21 -11.98 4.85
CA SER A 23 -2.63 -10.58 4.89
C SER A 23 -3.20 -10.21 6.26
N PHE A 24 -4.03 -11.07 6.84
CA PHE A 24 -4.56 -10.89 8.19
C PHE A 24 -3.44 -10.87 9.24
N PHE A 25 -2.54 -11.84 9.20
CA PHE A 25 -1.40 -11.90 10.13
C PHE A 25 -0.53 -10.63 10.05
N ILE A 26 -0.17 -10.18 8.85
CA ILE A 26 0.66 -8.98 8.67
C ILE A 26 -0.07 -7.73 9.15
N SER A 27 -1.37 -7.60 8.85
CA SER A 27 -2.18 -6.48 9.32
C SER A 27 -2.28 -6.44 10.85
N GLN A 28 -2.49 -7.59 11.50
CA GLN A 28 -2.50 -7.67 12.97
C GLN A 28 -1.12 -7.36 13.56
N ARG A 29 -0.07 -7.83 12.90
CA ARG A 29 1.31 -7.55 13.35
C ARG A 29 1.64 -6.06 13.24
N LEU A 30 1.24 -5.41 12.14
CA LEU A 30 1.37 -3.95 11.98
C LEU A 30 0.64 -3.21 13.10
N LYS A 31 -0.64 -3.51 13.34
CA LYS A 31 -1.43 -2.89 14.42
C LYS A 31 -0.77 -3.06 15.78
N TYR A 32 -0.31 -4.26 16.10
CA TYR A 32 0.42 -4.52 17.34
C TYR A 32 1.68 -3.68 17.46
N LYS A 33 2.49 -3.57 16.39
CA LYS A 33 3.73 -2.78 16.38
C LYS A 33 3.44 -1.28 16.53
N MET A 34 2.45 -0.77 15.81
CA MET A 34 2.02 0.62 15.93
C MET A 34 1.56 0.94 17.36
N THR A 35 0.72 0.09 17.97
CA THR A 35 0.29 0.24 19.37
C THR A 35 1.45 0.12 20.36
N LYS A 36 2.42 -0.78 20.11
CA LYS A 36 3.61 -0.91 20.95
C LYS A 36 4.46 0.36 20.93
N TYR A 37 4.71 0.91 19.74
CA TYR A 37 5.59 2.06 19.55
C TYR A 37 4.90 3.40 19.78
N SER A 38 3.56 3.44 19.81
CA SER A 38 2.82 4.62 20.29
C SER A 38 2.99 4.88 21.80
N LYS A 39 3.41 3.87 22.56
CA LYS A 39 3.72 3.99 23.99
C LYS A 39 5.17 4.40 24.26
N GLN A 40 6.00 4.49 23.23
CA GLN A 40 7.41 4.85 23.36
C GLN A 40 7.57 6.35 23.06
N ASN A 41 7.65 7.16 24.11
CA ASN A 41 7.84 8.60 23.98
C ASN A 41 9.17 8.92 23.30
N LEU A 42 9.18 9.97 22.49
CA LEU A 42 10.38 10.48 21.82
C LEU A 42 11.23 11.30 22.79
N SER A 43 12.53 11.08 22.73
CA SER A 43 13.53 11.87 23.46
C SER A 43 13.57 13.33 23.01
N SER A 44 13.29 13.59 21.73
CA SER A 44 13.19 14.95 21.17
C SER A 44 11.91 15.69 21.58
N ALA A 45 10.93 15.00 22.15
CA ALA A 45 9.61 15.54 22.50
C ALA A 45 8.85 16.22 21.34
N MET A 46 9.26 15.99 20.10
CA MET A 46 8.61 16.54 18.90
C MET A 46 7.32 15.77 18.57
N THR A 47 6.28 16.50 18.19
CA THR A 47 5.04 15.95 17.64
C THR A 47 5.24 15.46 16.19
N GLY A 48 4.34 14.58 15.71
CA GLY A 48 4.35 14.17 14.29
C GLY A 48 4.26 15.37 13.33
N LYS A 49 3.47 16.40 13.69
CA LYS A 49 3.42 17.66 12.93
C LYS A 49 4.79 18.32 12.84
N GLU A 50 5.44 18.57 13.99
CA GLU A 50 6.74 19.25 14.04
C GLU A 50 7.83 18.47 13.30
N ILE A 51 7.77 17.13 13.35
CA ILE A 51 8.67 16.24 12.60
C ILE A 51 8.43 16.41 11.08
N ALA A 52 7.17 16.40 10.65
CA ALA A 52 6.83 16.55 9.24
C ALA A 52 7.27 17.93 8.72
N GLU A 53 6.92 19.01 9.41
CA GLU A 53 7.31 20.37 9.03
C GLU A 53 8.84 20.52 8.97
N LYS A 54 9.54 19.96 9.95
CA LYS A 54 11.01 19.97 9.96
C LYS A 54 11.60 19.18 8.80
N MET A 55 11.08 17.99 8.50
CA MET A 55 11.59 17.18 7.38
C MET A 55 11.36 17.85 6.02
N LEU A 56 10.19 18.47 5.82
CA LEU A 56 9.89 19.25 4.62
C LEU A 56 10.87 20.42 4.47
N ASN A 57 11.04 21.23 5.52
CA ASN A 57 11.96 22.37 5.53
C ASN A 57 13.41 21.96 5.27
N ASP A 58 13.87 20.88 5.92
CA ASP A 58 15.23 20.34 5.74
C ASP A 58 15.49 19.84 4.30
N ASN A 59 14.44 19.54 3.54
CA ASN A 59 14.51 19.15 2.13
C ASN A 59 14.17 20.30 1.15
N GLY A 60 14.00 21.54 1.64
CA GLY A 60 13.71 22.71 0.82
C GLY A 60 12.27 22.74 0.26
N ILE A 61 11.33 22.04 0.92
CA ILE A 61 9.93 21.94 0.49
C ILE A 61 9.09 22.86 1.38
N TYR A 62 8.68 24.01 0.86
CA TYR A 62 7.97 25.07 1.60
C TYR A 62 6.51 25.22 1.17
N ASP A 63 6.12 24.56 0.10
CA ASP A 63 4.80 24.65 -0.53
C ASP A 63 3.86 23.48 -0.15
N VAL A 64 4.32 22.59 0.73
CA VAL A 64 3.55 21.45 1.27
C VAL A 64 3.10 21.76 2.69
N LYS A 65 1.79 21.70 2.94
CA LYS A 65 1.18 21.95 4.25
C LYS A 65 1.00 20.65 5.02
N VAL A 66 1.23 20.68 6.34
CA VAL A 66 0.94 19.56 7.24
C VAL A 66 -0.40 19.79 7.92
N ILE A 67 -1.37 18.91 7.71
CA ILE A 67 -2.72 19.05 8.26
C ILE A 67 -3.16 17.80 9.01
N SER A 68 -4.01 17.97 10.02
CA SER A 68 -4.63 16.87 10.75
C SER A 68 -5.89 16.38 10.04
N VAL A 69 -6.07 15.06 9.98
CA VAL A 69 -7.25 14.40 9.42
C VAL A 69 -7.84 13.41 10.42
N LYS A 70 -9.15 13.22 10.38
CA LYS A 70 -9.85 12.26 11.24
C LYS A 70 -9.55 10.81 10.83
N GLY A 71 -9.59 9.91 11.81
CA GLY A 71 -9.42 8.47 11.64
C GLY A 71 -8.09 7.96 12.16
N GLN A 72 -7.85 6.64 12.00
CA GLN A 72 -6.60 5.97 12.34
C GLN A 72 -6.03 5.34 11.08
N LEU A 73 -4.72 5.43 10.89
CA LEU A 73 -4.03 4.92 9.69
C LEU A 73 -4.57 5.56 8.38
N THR A 74 -4.98 6.83 8.47
CA THR A 74 -5.45 7.65 7.35
C THR A 74 -4.37 8.61 6.85
N ASP A 75 -3.17 8.43 7.39
CA ASP A 75 -2.00 9.22 7.05
C ASP A 75 -1.64 9.05 5.56
N HIS A 76 -1.40 10.14 4.87
CA HIS A 76 -1.02 10.10 3.45
C HIS A 76 -0.47 11.46 2.97
N TYR A 77 0.42 11.42 2.00
CA TYR A 77 0.78 12.59 1.19
C TYR A 77 -0.17 12.75 0.01
N ASN A 78 -0.70 13.95 -0.19
CA ASN A 78 -1.53 14.29 -1.35
C ASN A 78 -0.75 15.23 -2.30
N PRO A 79 -0.27 14.74 -3.45
CA PRO A 79 0.51 15.54 -4.38
C PRO A 79 -0.29 16.64 -5.06
N SER A 80 -1.58 16.42 -5.34
CA SER A 80 -2.45 17.40 -6.01
C SER A 80 -2.76 18.58 -5.13
N LYS A 81 -2.99 18.35 -3.82
CA LYS A 81 -3.26 19.40 -2.84
C LYS A 81 -2.00 19.91 -2.16
N LYS A 82 -0.87 19.30 -2.39
CA LYS A 82 0.40 19.55 -1.70
C LYS A 82 0.22 19.54 -0.17
N THR A 83 -0.33 18.44 0.36
CA THR A 83 -0.56 18.29 1.79
C THR A 83 -0.02 16.95 2.30
N VAL A 84 0.66 16.99 3.44
CA VAL A 84 0.90 15.82 4.30
C VAL A 84 -0.25 15.77 5.29
N ASN A 85 -1.08 14.74 5.14
CA ASN A 85 -2.27 14.54 5.95
C ASN A 85 -1.91 13.52 7.03
N LEU A 86 -1.96 13.93 8.31
CA LEU A 86 -1.63 13.09 9.45
C LEU A 86 -2.89 12.84 10.29
N SER A 87 -3.14 11.59 10.64
CA SER A 87 -4.22 11.24 11.56
C SER A 87 -4.01 11.89 12.93
N GLU A 88 -5.07 12.09 13.70
CA GLU A 88 -5.00 12.66 15.05
C GLU A 88 -4.05 11.86 15.96
N SER A 89 -3.96 10.55 15.74
CA SER A 89 -3.06 9.63 16.44
C SER A 89 -1.58 9.77 16.04
N VAL A 90 -1.27 10.60 15.06
CA VAL A 90 0.09 10.93 14.60
C VAL A 90 0.39 12.40 14.79
N TYR A 91 -0.52 13.28 14.35
CA TYR A 91 -0.30 14.72 14.26
C TYR A 91 0.16 15.36 15.57
N ASN A 92 -0.54 15.07 16.69
CA ASN A 92 -0.25 15.65 18.00
C ASN A 92 0.61 14.76 18.92
N GLN A 93 0.95 13.54 18.49
CA GLN A 93 1.63 12.58 19.35
C GLN A 93 3.16 12.72 19.28
N ARG A 94 3.81 12.46 20.43
CA ARG A 94 5.26 12.56 20.64
C ARG A 94 5.87 11.19 20.91
N ASN A 95 5.67 10.25 19.99
CA ASN A 95 6.12 8.87 20.14
C ASN A 95 6.77 8.33 18.87
N ALA A 96 7.45 7.18 18.99
CA ALA A 96 8.22 6.60 17.90
C ALA A 96 7.35 6.19 16.69
N ALA A 97 6.10 5.77 16.91
CA ALA A 97 5.18 5.45 15.81
C ALA A 97 4.80 6.71 15.02
N ALA A 98 4.45 7.79 15.73
CA ALA A 98 4.12 9.07 15.10
C ALA A 98 5.30 9.64 14.31
N ALA A 99 6.52 9.54 14.86
CA ALA A 99 7.73 9.98 14.16
C ALA A 99 7.95 9.19 12.85
N ALA A 100 7.80 7.86 12.92
CA ALA A 100 7.98 6.99 11.76
C ALA A 100 6.97 7.32 10.65
N VAL A 101 5.68 7.43 10.98
CA VAL A 101 4.61 7.72 10.02
C VAL A 101 4.76 9.12 9.44
N ALA A 102 4.92 10.15 10.27
CA ALA A 102 5.08 11.53 9.80
C ALA A 102 6.28 11.69 8.85
N ALA A 103 7.42 11.08 9.19
CA ALA A 103 8.59 11.10 8.32
C ALA A 103 8.37 10.30 7.02
N HIS A 104 7.61 9.19 7.06
CA HIS A 104 7.26 8.40 5.88
C HIS A 104 6.42 9.20 4.89
N GLU A 105 5.36 9.87 5.34
CA GLU A 105 4.52 10.71 4.47
C GLU A 105 5.30 11.89 3.88
N CYS A 106 6.25 12.45 4.64
CA CYS A 106 7.21 13.40 4.09
C CYS A 106 8.18 12.77 3.10
N GLY A 107 8.52 11.49 3.26
CA GLY A 107 9.28 10.72 2.27
C GLY A 107 8.65 10.76 0.88
N HIS A 108 7.31 10.61 0.81
CA HIS A 108 6.55 10.76 -0.44
C HIS A 108 6.57 12.20 -0.99
N ALA A 109 6.52 13.20 -0.11
CA ALA A 109 6.66 14.60 -0.54
C ALA A 109 8.06 14.87 -1.13
N VAL A 110 9.11 14.30 -0.52
CA VAL A 110 10.49 14.39 -1.03
C VAL A 110 10.66 13.65 -2.37
N GLN A 111 10.04 12.47 -2.52
CA GLN A 111 9.99 11.75 -3.79
C GLN A 111 9.37 12.62 -4.90
N HIS A 112 8.23 13.23 -4.60
CA HIS A 112 7.53 14.10 -5.55
C HIS A 112 8.38 15.32 -5.93
N ALA A 113 8.96 16.02 -4.95
CA ALA A 113 9.83 17.18 -5.18
C ALA A 113 11.08 16.84 -5.98
N LYS A 114 11.61 15.62 -5.85
CA LYS A 114 12.79 15.13 -6.58
C LYS A 114 12.48 14.43 -7.90
N GLY A 115 11.21 14.37 -8.32
CA GLY A 115 10.81 13.73 -9.57
C GLY A 115 11.07 12.21 -9.59
N TYR A 116 10.88 11.50 -8.46
CA TYR A 116 11.15 10.07 -8.39
C TYR A 116 10.28 9.28 -9.36
N GLU A 117 10.91 8.60 -10.32
CA GLU A 117 10.25 7.99 -11.48
C GLU A 117 9.16 6.97 -11.11
N TRP A 118 9.39 6.14 -10.10
CA TRP A 118 8.39 5.15 -9.66
C TRP A 118 7.13 5.81 -9.09
N LEU A 119 7.28 6.93 -8.35
CA LEU A 119 6.14 7.70 -7.85
C LEU A 119 5.38 8.35 -9.02
N ARG A 120 6.09 8.86 -10.01
CA ARG A 120 5.50 9.41 -11.24
C ARG A 120 4.70 8.35 -11.98
N MET A 121 5.29 7.16 -12.20
CA MET A 121 4.63 6.03 -12.84
C MET A 121 3.37 5.59 -12.06
N ARG A 122 3.49 5.44 -10.73
CA ARG A 122 2.33 5.17 -9.85
C ARG A 122 1.23 6.19 -10.06
N SER A 123 1.55 7.49 -10.07
CA SER A 123 0.57 8.57 -10.20
C SER A 123 -0.15 8.56 -11.56
N ILE A 124 0.54 8.20 -12.63
CA ILE A 124 -0.04 8.03 -13.96
C ILE A 124 -0.99 6.82 -14.00
N LEU A 125 -0.62 5.72 -13.32
CA LEU A 125 -1.42 4.49 -13.32
C LEU A 125 -2.70 4.58 -12.49
N VAL A 126 -2.72 5.38 -11.40
CA VAL A 126 -3.86 5.47 -10.46
C VAL A 126 -5.22 5.63 -11.14
N PRO A 127 -5.45 6.62 -12.04
CA PRO A 127 -6.76 6.84 -12.62
C PRO A 127 -7.23 5.67 -13.52
N PHE A 128 -6.30 4.98 -14.18
CA PHE A 128 -6.60 3.84 -15.03
C PHE A 128 -6.89 2.58 -14.21
N VAL A 129 -6.03 2.28 -13.25
CA VAL A 129 -6.12 1.06 -12.44
C VAL A 129 -7.38 1.05 -11.58
N GLY A 130 -7.79 2.20 -11.03
CA GLY A 130 -9.02 2.29 -10.25
C GLY A 130 -10.27 1.85 -11.02
N VAL A 131 -10.33 2.13 -12.32
CA VAL A 131 -11.43 1.72 -13.19
C VAL A 131 -11.23 0.28 -13.70
N THR A 132 -10.05 0.00 -14.28
CA THR A 132 -9.81 -1.27 -14.99
C THR A 132 -9.78 -2.48 -14.07
N SER A 133 -9.21 -2.37 -12.85
CA SER A 133 -9.16 -3.50 -11.92
C SER A 133 -10.53 -3.80 -11.30
N ASN A 134 -11.34 -2.79 -10.98
CA ASN A 134 -12.70 -3.01 -10.50
C ASN A 134 -13.59 -3.61 -11.59
N LEU A 135 -13.56 -3.03 -12.79
CA LEU A 135 -14.30 -3.57 -13.94
C LEU A 135 -13.83 -5.00 -14.26
N GLY A 136 -12.53 -5.27 -14.16
CA GLY A 136 -11.93 -6.58 -14.40
C GLY A 136 -12.54 -7.68 -13.54
N ILE A 137 -12.76 -7.44 -12.25
CA ILE A 137 -13.41 -8.40 -11.36
C ILE A 137 -14.84 -8.70 -11.80
N TYR A 138 -15.62 -7.69 -12.15
CA TYR A 138 -16.99 -7.89 -12.64
C TYR A 138 -17.03 -8.63 -13.98
N LEU A 139 -16.08 -8.35 -14.86
CA LEU A 139 -15.95 -9.07 -16.13
C LEU A 139 -15.57 -10.54 -15.94
N ILE A 140 -14.68 -10.86 -14.98
CA ILE A 140 -14.33 -12.24 -14.61
C ILE A 140 -15.59 -12.97 -14.14
N ILE A 141 -16.33 -12.40 -13.18
CA ILE A 141 -17.54 -12.99 -12.61
C ILE A 141 -18.60 -13.18 -13.71
N GLY A 142 -18.87 -12.15 -14.50
CA GLY A 142 -19.82 -12.21 -15.60
C GLY A 142 -19.42 -13.22 -16.67
N GLY A 143 -18.13 -13.30 -16.98
CA GLY A 143 -17.56 -14.29 -17.91
C GLY A 143 -17.81 -15.72 -17.43
N ILE A 144 -17.52 -16.04 -16.18
CA ILE A 144 -17.76 -17.35 -15.57
C ILE A 144 -19.26 -17.71 -15.65
N PHE A 145 -20.15 -16.76 -15.32
CA PHE A 145 -21.60 -16.99 -15.35
C PHE A 145 -22.11 -17.28 -16.75
N LEU A 146 -21.58 -16.61 -17.78
CA LEU A 146 -22.03 -16.75 -19.16
C LEU A 146 -21.36 -17.92 -19.90
N MET A 147 -20.29 -18.52 -19.39
CA MET A 147 -19.62 -19.65 -20.05
C MET A 147 -20.57 -20.83 -20.32
N GLY A 148 -21.58 -21.07 -19.49
CA GLY A 148 -22.55 -22.16 -19.67
C GLY A 148 -23.60 -21.90 -20.74
N SER A 149 -24.03 -20.65 -20.95
CA SER A 149 -25.09 -20.28 -21.90
C SER A 149 -24.56 -19.69 -23.19
N SER A 150 -23.45 -19.01 -23.18
CA SER A 150 -22.80 -18.40 -24.34
C SER A 150 -21.28 -18.46 -24.18
N PRO A 151 -20.64 -19.59 -24.53
CA PRO A 151 -19.20 -19.81 -24.29
C PRO A 151 -18.31 -18.71 -24.86
N ILE A 152 -18.55 -18.30 -26.13
CA ILE A 152 -17.73 -17.25 -26.78
C ILE A 152 -17.78 -15.93 -26.01
N VAL A 153 -18.97 -15.50 -25.57
CA VAL A 153 -19.14 -14.27 -24.81
C VAL A 153 -18.50 -14.41 -23.41
N GLY A 154 -18.72 -15.56 -22.76
CA GLY A 154 -18.15 -15.86 -21.45
C GLY A 154 -16.62 -15.82 -21.46
N GLU A 155 -15.98 -16.49 -22.41
CA GLU A 155 -14.51 -16.50 -22.57
C GLU A 155 -13.96 -15.11 -22.90
N THR A 156 -14.66 -14.35 -23.77
CA THR A 156 -14.24 -12.98 -24.07
C THR A 156 -14.27 -12.07 -22.85
N LEU A 157 -15.36 -12.08 -22.10
CA LEU A 157 -15.48 -11.29 -20.87
C LEU A 157 -14.46 -11.71 -19.82
N PHE A 158 -14.26 -13.00 -19.64
CA PHE A 158 -13.26 -13.53 -18.70
C PHE A 158 -11.85 -13.09 -19.06
N SER A 159 -11.47 -13.16 -20.34
CA SER A 159 -10.17 -12.72 -20.85
C SER A 159 -9.95 -11.22 -20.65
N LEU A 160 -10.95 -10.38 -20.98
CA LEU A 160 -10.90 -8.94 -20.73
C LEU A 160 -10.80 -8.64 -19.23
N GLY A 161 -11.50 -9.41 -18.41
CA GLY A 161 -11.43 -9.31 -16.97
C GLY A 161 -10.03 -9.60 -16.40
N ILE A 162 -9.36 -10.62 -16.93
CA ILE A 162 -7.95 -10.92 -16.56
C ILE A 162 -7.02 -9.76 -16.91
N LEU A 163 -7.19 -9.12 -18.07
CA LEU A 163 -6.39 -7.94 -18.45
C LEU A 163 -6.62 -6.77 -17.48
N GLY A 164 -7.88 -6.52 -17.11
CA GLY A 164 -8.20 -5.51 -16.10
C GLY A 164 -7.57 -5.82 -14.74
N PHE A 165 -7.64 -7.08 -14.30
CA PHE A 165 -7.03 -7.53 -13.05
C PHE A 165 -5.49 -7.44 -13.09
N ALA A 166 -4.88 -7.76 -14.23
CA ALA A 166 -3.43 -7.66 -14.44
C ALA A 166 -2.92 -6.22 -14.28
N SER A 167 -3.72 -5.21 -14.66
CA SER A 167 -3.37 -3.80 -14.44
C SER A 167 -3.24 -3.46 -12.95
N GLY A 168 -4.13 -3.98 -12.10
CA GLY A 168 -4.06 -3.85 -10.64
C GLY A 168 -2.85 -4.57 -10.04
N THR A 169 -2.52 -5.74 -10.57
CA THR A 169 -1.31 -6.48 -10.17
C THR A 169 -0.05 -5.67 -10.51
N LEU A 170 0.06 -5.16 -11.73
CA LEU A 170 1.18 -4.30 -12.15
C LEU A 170 1.32 -3.09 -11.23
N PHE A 171 0.21 -2.41 -10.94
CA PHE A 171 0.19 -1.26 -10.04
C PHE A 171 0.72 -1.61 -8.64
N SER A 172 0.35 -2.78 -8.11
CA SER A 172 0.83 -3.24 -6.80
C SER A 172 2.36 -3.38 -6.79
N PHE A 173 2.96 -3.91 -7.87
CA PHE A 173 4.42 -4.02 -8.00
C PHE A 173 5.09 -2.66 -8.19
N VAL A 174 4.51 -1.75 -8.98
CA VAL A 174 5.02 -0.38 -9.16
C VAL A 174 4.99 0.40 -7.83
N THR A 175 4.06 0.09 -6.94
CA THR A 175 3.94 0.73 -5.63
C THR A 175 5.05 0.30 -4.67
N LEU A 176 5.58 -0.93 -4.75
CA LEU A 176 6.61 -1.43 -3.82
C LEU A 176 7.86 -0.55 -3.74
N PRO A 177 8.55 -0.21 -4.85
CA PRO A 177 9.74 0.65 -4.78
C PRO A 177 9.42 2.04 -4.23
N VAL A 178 8.20 2.56 -4.45
CA VAL A 178 7.76 3.85 -3.89
C VAL A 178 7.71 3.79 -2.36
N GLU A 179 7.08 2.77 -1.81
CA GLU A 179 6.90 2.61 -0.36
C GLU A 179 8.22 2.31 0.36
N PHE A 180 9.06 1.46 -0.24
CA PHE A 180 10.38 1.17 0.33
C PHE A 180 11.29 2.38 0.31
N ASP A 181 11.31 3.16 -0.78
CA ASP A 181 12.14 4.36 -0.87
C ASP A 181 11.65 5.47 0.08
N ALA A 182 10.33 5.69 0.20
CA ALA A 182 9.77 6.63 1.17
C ALA A 182 10.16 6.26 2.62
N SER A 183 10.04 4.97 2.97
CA SER A 183 10.46 4.46 4.28
C SER A 183 11.97 4.64 4.52
N ASN A 184 12.80 4.36 3.52
CA ASN A 184 14.25 4.53 3.62
C ASN A 184 14.63 6.00 3.81
N ARG A 185 13.99 6.93 3.08
CA ARG A 185 14.19 8.38 3.26
C ARG A 185 13.80 8.83 4.67
N ALA A 186 12.66 8.35 5.17
CA ALA A 186 12.21 8.64 6.53
C ALA A 186 13.23 8.21 7.58
N VAL A 187 13.64 6.95 7.54
CA VAL A 187 14.61 6.39 8.48
C VAL A 187 15.94 7.10 8.42
N TYR A 188 16.47 7.30 7.20
CA TYR A 188 17.74 8.00 6.99
C TYR A 188 17.71 9.43 7.56
N TRP A 189 16.62 10.18 7.34
CA TRP A 189 16.48 11.54 7.84
C TRP A 189 16.35 11.57 9.36
N LEU A 190 15.50 10.71 9.96
CA LEU A 190 15.33 10.60 11.41
C LEU A 190 16.66 10.31 12.11
N GLU A 191 17.48 9.42 11.56
CA GLU A 191 18.80 9.06 12.08
C GLU A 191 19.80 10.20 11.93
N ARG A 192 19.95 10.73 10.71
CA ARG A 192 20.93 11.76 10.40
C ARG A 192 20.69 13.05 11.14
N LYS A 193 19.44 13.43 11.35
CA LYS A 193 19.07 14.66 12.07
C LYS A 193 18.95 14.44 13.60
N ARG A 194 19.23 13.25 14.08
CA ARG A 194 19.15 12.87 15.50
C ARG A 194 17.79 13.20 16.12
N ILE A 195 16.70 13.05 15.34
CA ILE A 195 15.33 13.25 15.81
C ILE A 195 14.93 12.14 16.79
N VAL A 196 15.48 10.96 16.60
CA VAL A 196 15.26 9.75 17.37
C VAL A 196 16.59 9.21 17.91
N ASN A 197 16.56 8.66 19.12
CA ASN A 197 17.68 7.90 19.66
C ASN A 197 17.74 6.48 19.05
N GLN A 198 18.77 5.69 19.37
CA GLN A 198 18.98 4.38 18.78
C GLN A 198 17.81 3.40 19.01
N ARG A 199 17.19 3.43 20.21
CA ARG A 199 16.04 2.57 20.53
C ARG A 199 14.80 2.99 19.74
N GLU A 200 14.56 4.29 19.62
CA GLU A 200 13.46 4.87 18.85
C GLU A 200 13.65 4.64 17.34
N LEU A 201 14.89 4.68 16.85
CA LEU A 201 15.23 4.36 15.46
C LEU A 201 14.90 2.92 15.12
N VAL A 202 15.26 1.98 15.99
CA VAL A 202 14.91 0.54 15.80
C VAL A 202 13.39 0.39 15.78
N ALA A 203 12.66 1.08 16.64
CA ALA A 203 11.20 1.05 16.67
C ALA A 203 10.59 1.62 15.37
N SER A 204 11.12 2.74 14.87
CA SER A 204 10.68 3.37 13.62
C SER A 204 10.95 2.46 12.41
N LYS A 205 12.14 1.87 12.31
CA LYS A 205 12.50 0.90 11.27
C LYS A 205 11.56 -0.31 11.27
N ASP A 206 11.27 -0.86 12.45
CA ASP A 206 10.39 -2.03 12.59
C ASP A 206 8.93 -1.69 12.25
N ALA A 207 8.43 -0.52 12.66
CA ALA A 207 7.09 -0.05 12.30
C ALA A 207 6.93 0.07 10.78
N LEU A 208 7.85 0.77 10.09
CA LEU A 208 7.82 0.97 8.64
C LEU A 208 8.04 -0.32 7.87
N LYS A 209 8.86 -1.26 8.38
CA LYS A 209 9.00 -2.59 7.80
C LYS A 209 7.66 -3.32 7.75
N TRP A 210 6.91 -3.35 8.86
CA TRP A 210 5.61 -4.03 8.89
C TRP A 210 4.56 -3.31 8.04
N ALA A 211 4.64 -1.98 7.92
CA ALA A 211 3.81 -1.23 6.98
C ALA A 211 4.13 -1.64 5.53
N ALA A 212 5.41 -1.69 5.14
CA ALA A 212 5.82 -2.11 3.81
C ALA A 212 5.42 -3.57 3.48
N MET A 213 5.40 -4.48 4.48
CA MET A 213 4.97 -5.87 4.27
C MET A 213 3.50 -5.99 3.84
N THR A 214 2.64 -5.01 4.17
CA THR A 214 1.25 -5.00 3.67
C THR A 214 1.19 -4.86 2.15
N TYR A 215 2.05 -4.04 1.58
CA TYR A 215 2.16 -3.87 0.12
C TYR A 215 2.78 -5.11 -0.55
N VAL A 216 3.78 -5.74 0.09
CA VAL A 216 4.39 -6.98 -0.41
C VAL A 216 3.35 -8.09 -0.52
N VAL A 217 2.55 -8.30 0.52
CA VAL A 217 1.52 -9.34 0.50
C VAL A 217 0.41 -9.02 -0.50
N ALA A 218 0.02 -7.76 -0.65
CA ALA A 218 -0.95 -7.35 -1.66
C ALA A 218 -0.43 -7.64 -3.08
N ALA A 219 0.84 -7.32 -3.37
CA ALA A 219 1.46 -7.58 -4.67
C ALA A 219 1.59 -9.08 -4.96
N LEU A 220 2.10 -9.86 -4.01
CA LEU A 220 2.22 -11.32 -4.17
C LEU A 220 0.85 -12.01 -4.25
N GLY A 221 -0.13 -11.55 -3.48
CA GLY A 221 -1.49 -12.06 -3.51
C GLY A 221 -2.17 -11.81 -4.84
N SER A 222 -2.07 -10.59 -5.37
CA SER A 222 -2.62 -10.26 -6.69
C SER A 222 -1.94 -11.04 -7.81
N LEU A 223 -0.61 -11.25 -7.72
CA LEU A 223 0.12 -12.07 -8.69
C LEU A 223 -0.34 -13.53 -8.65
N ALA A 224 -0.48 -14.13 -7.47
CA ALA A 224 -0.92 -15.51 -7.34
C ALA A 224 -2.33 -15.71 -7.90
N GLN A 225 -3.26 -14.77 -7.65
CA GLN A 225 -4.60 -14.80 -8.24
C GLN A 225 -4.57 -14.60 -9.76
N LEU A 226 -3.71 -13.71 -10.27
CA LEU A 226 -3.54 -13.51 -11.71
C LEU A 226 -3.05 -14.78 -12.40
N VAL A 227 -2.05 -15.46 -11.83
CA VAL A 227 -1.54 -16.73 -12.34
C VAL A 227 -2.64 -17.80 -12.32
N TYR A 228 -3.43 -17.86 -11.24
CA TYR A 228 -4.57 -18.77 -11.18
C TYR A 228 -5.56 -18.52 -12.32
N PHE A 229 -6.03 -17.30 -12.53
CA PHE A 229 -6.97 -16.96 -13.61
C PHE A 229 -6.38 -17.24 -15.00
N TRP A 230 -5.09 -16.92 -15.19
CA TRP A 230 -4.38 -17.21 -16.41
C TRP A 230 -4.32 -18.70 -16.76
N THR A 231 -4.06 -19.56 -15.77
CA THR A 231 -4.04 -21.00 -15.96
C THR A 231 -5.43 -21.55 -16.29
N ARG A 232 -6.48 -20.94 -15.77
CA ARG A 232 -7.87 -21.31 -16.08
C ARG A 232 -8.29 -20.95 -17.50
N MET A 233 -7.81 -19.84 -18.03
CA MET A 233 -8.09 -19.42 -19.40
C MET A 233 -7.51 -20.40 -20.44
N ARG A 234 -6.45 -21.15 -20.08
CA ARG A 234 -5.76 -22.07 -20.98
C ARG A 234 -6.30 -23.52 -20.94
N ARG A 235 -7.19 -23.83 -20.03
CA ARG A 235 -7.85 -25.14 -19.90
C ARG A 235 -9.23 -25.14 -20.57
#